data_02a39175ea2d73dd470dc030304b70d5
#
_entry.id   02a39175ea2d73dd470dc030304b70d5
#
_cell.length_a   1.000
_cell.length_b   1.000
_cell.length_c   1.000
_cell.angle_alpha   90.00
_cell.angle_beta   90.00
_cell.angle_gamma   90.00
#
_symmetry.space_group_name_H-M   'P 1'
#
loop_
_entity.id
_entity.type
_entity.pdbx_description
1 polymer ?
#
loop_
_entity_poly.entity_id
_entity_poly.type
_entity_poly.pdbx_seq_one_letter_code
_entity_poly.pdbx_strand_id
1 'polypeptide(L)'
;VPYSAFENKILNAAAFTDECVGKMIERWKQSPAWEDMLVVLIADHGIAYPEGLQTGELPRQRIPMLWTGGAIEQGGMVVENFASQADLAATLLKQMGIATDGFEFSKDIFNPALPHYGFWTFNNGFGLISQEGYVRYDCTNNTIIESEGDKVEQFILDGQAIIQKMHKDLLAR
;
A
#
# COMPACT_ATOMS: atom_id res chain seq x y z
N VAL A 1 -20.84 -17.69 12.49
CA VAL A 1 -20.16 -17.49 13.77
C VAL A 1 -20.38 -16.04 14.15
N PRO A 2 -20.86 -15.71 15.36
CA PRO A 2 -21.00 -14.32 15.77
C PRO A 2 -19.61 -13.68 15.88
N TYR A 3 -19.51 -12.42 15.47
CA TYR A 3 -18.27 -11.65 15.58
C TYR A 3 -17.83 -11.50 17.05
N SER A 4 -16.53 -11.50 17.29
CA SER A 4 -15.97 -11.19 18.62
C SER A 4 -16.29 -9.74 19.03
N ALA A 5 -16.15 -9.41 20.30
CA ALA A 5 -16.31 -8.03 20.77
C ALA A 5 -15.28 -7.07 20.14
N PHE A 6 -14.10 -7.57 19.81
CA PHE A 6 -13.06 -6.84 19.10
C PHE A 6 -13.47 -6.55 17.66
N GLU A 7 -13.92 -7.57 16.91
CA GLU A 7 -14.37 -7.42 15.53
C GLU A 7 -15.57 -6.47 15.40
N ASN A 8 -16.52 -6.54 16.32
CA ASN A 8 -17.66 -5.61 16.37
C ASN A 8 -17.22 -4.15 16.52
N LYS A 9 -16.22 -3.88 17.37
CA LYS A 9 -15.67 -2.52 17.51
C LYS A 9 -15.02 -2.01 16.21
N ILE A 10 -14.27 -2.87 15.53
CA ILE A 10 -13.64 -2.54 14.25
C ILE A 10 -14.69 -2.24 13.18
N LEU A 11 -15.69 -3.11 13.04
CA LEU A 11 -16.76 -2.94 12.03
C LEU A 11 -17.58 -1.67 12.31
N ASN A 12 -17.90 -1.38 13.58
CA ASN A 12 -18.60 -0.16 13.95
C ASN A 12 -17.76 1.11 13.67
N ALA A 13 -16.46 1.08 13.97
CA ALA A 13 -15.56 2.18 13.68
C ALA A 13 -15.42 2.40 12.17
N ALA A 14 -15.28 1.33 11.39
CA ALA A 14 -15.23 1.40 9.93
C ALA A 14 -16.52 1.98 9.34
N ALA A 15 -17.69 1.52 9.78
CA ALA A 15 -18.98 2.04 9.34
C ALA A 15 -19.16 3.54 9.66
N PHE A 16 -18.76 3.95 10.87
CA PHE A 16 -18.80 5.36 11.27
C PHE A 16 -17.85 6.22 10.42
N THR A 17 -16.63 5.73 10.17
CA THR A 17 -15.64 6.43 9.32
C THR A 17 -16.16 6.55 7.89
N ASP A 18 -16.73 5.48 7.32
CA ASP A 18 -17.31 5.47 5.99
C ASP A 18 -18.44 6.52 5.87
N GLU A 19 -19.35 6.57 6.83
CA GLU A 19 -20.40 7.60 6.88
C GLU A 19 -19.84 9.03 6.94
N CYS A 20 -18.81 9.25 7.75
CA CYS A 20 -18.16 10.57 7.88
C CYS A 20 -17.46 10.98 6.56
N VAL A 21 -16.72 10.07 5.95
CA VAL A 21 -16.06 10.29 4.66
C VAL A 21 -17.10 10.55 3.57
N GLY A 22 -18.18 9.77 3.51
CA GLY A 22 -19.26 9.98 2.57
C GLY A 22 -19.87 11.39 2.68
N LYS A 23 -20.21 11.82 3.91
CA LYS A 23 -20.72 13.20 4.16
C LYS A 23 -19.73 14.29 3.77
N MET A 24 -18.44 14.05 3.98
CA MET A 24 -17.37 14.98 3.58
C MET A 24 -17.30 15.13 2.06
N ILE A 25 -17.28 14.01 1.33
CA ILE A 25 -17.28 13.98 -0.14
C ILE A 25 -18.52 14.68 -0.70
N GLU A 26 -19.72 14.39 -0.20
CA GLU A 26 -20.96 15.04 -0.66
C GLU A 26 -20.92 16.57 -0.45
N ARG A 27 -20.31 17.04 0.64
CA ARG A 27 -20.11 18.47 0.87
C ARG A 27 -19.12 19.08 -0.11
N TRP A 28 -18.02 18.38 -0.43
CA TRP A 28 -17.03 18.87 -1.40
C TRP A 28 -17.58 18.90 -2.82
N LYS A 29 -18.42 17.94 -3.21
CA LYS A 29 -19.14 17.96 -4.51
C LYS A 29 -19.98 19.22 -4.74
N GLN A 30 -20.42 19.88 -3.67
CA GLN A 30 -21.17 21.13 -3.74
C GLN A 30 -20.26 22.37 -3.85
N SER A 31 -18.95 22.21 -3.71
CA SER A 31 -17.98 23.29 -3.83
C SER A 31 -17.60 23.54 -5.29
N PRO A 32 -17.42 24.80 -5.71
CA PRO A 32 -16.86 25.13 -7.03
C PRO A 32 -15.46 24.54 -7.26
N ALA A 33 -14.72 24.23 -6.21
CA ALA A 33 -13.39 23.62 -6.30
C ALA A 33 -13.44 22.12 -6.65
N TRP A 34 -14.62 21.49 -6.66
CA TRP A 34 -14.72 20.04 -6.88
C TRP A 34 -14.14 19.60 -8.22
N GLU A 35 -14.39 20.36 -9.29
CA GLU A 35 -13.93 20.03 -10.65
C GLU A 35 -12.40 19.92 -10.76
N ASP A 36 -11.67 20.69 -9.91
CA ASP A 36 -10.21 20.69 -9.87
C ASP A 36 -9.66 19.85 -8.71
N MET A 37 -10.52 19.14 -7.97
CA MET A 37 -10.15 18.41 -6.77
C MET A 37 -9.85 16.95 -7.06
N LEU A 38 -8.69 16.49 -6.60
CA LEU A 38 -8.39 15.07 -6.43
C LEU A 38 -8.39 14.72 -4.94
N VAL A 39 -9.16 13.72 -4.56
CA VAL A 39 -9.22 13.18 -3.20
C VAL A 39 -8.65 11.77 -3.20
N VAL A 40 -7.60 11.55 -2.44
CA VAL A 40 -6.98 10.24 -2.25
C VAL A 40 -7.30 9.75 -0.84
N LEU A 41 -8.01 8.64 -0.75
CA LEU A 41 -8.30 7.93 0.49
C LEU A 41 -7.38 6.71 0.57
N ILE A 42 -6.54 6.66 1.56
CA ILE A 42 -5.58 5.58 1.76
C ILE A 42 -5.45 5.28 3.25
N ALA A 43 -5.40 4.01 3.63
CA ALA A 43 -5.11 3.66 5.01
C ALA A 43 -3.61 3.87 5.31
N ASP A 44 -3.29 4.27 6.55
CA ASP A 44 -1.92 4.43 7.03
C ASP A 44 -1.22 3.07 7.22
N HIS A 45 -1.96 2.07 7.66
CA HIS A 45 -1.52 0.68 7.81
C HIS A 45 -2.71 -0.28 7.80
N GLY A 46 -2.43 -1.55 7.67
CA GLY A 46 -3.43 -2.61 7.83
C GLY A 46 -3.72 -2.90 9.31
N ILE A 47 -4.80 -3.64 9.56
CA ILE A 47 -5.31 -3.95 10.89
C ILE A 47 -5.33 -5.47 11.09
N ALA A 48 -5.24 -5.92 12.34
CA ALA A 48 -5.36 -7.33 12.70
C ALA A 48 -6.84 -7.81 12.64
N TYR A 49 -7.36 -7.88 11.41
CA TYR A 49 -8.72 -8.37 11.13
C TYR A 49 -8.67 -9.41 10.00
N PRO A 50 -9.20 -10.63 10.19
CA PRO A 50 -9.82 -11.14 11.46
C PRO A 50 -8.83 -11.18 12.63
N GLU A 51 -9.37 -11.31 13.85
CA GLU A 51 -8.56 -11.39 15.07
C GLU A 51 -7.54 -12.53 15.00
N GLY A 52 -6.32 -12.25 15.46
CA GLY A 52 -5.22 -13.24 15.49
C GLY A 52 -4.15 -13.05 14.45
N LEU A 53 -4.34 -12.20 13.43
CA LEU A 53 -3.30 -11.90 12.46
C LEU A 53 -2.07 -11.25 13.09
N GLN A 54 -0.90 -11.84 12.85
CA GLN A 54 0.37 -11.34 13.36
C GLN A 54 0.90 -10.17 12.51
N THR A 55 1.75 -9.35 13.13
CA THR A 55 2.48 -8.30 12.40
C THR A 55 3.37 -8.94 11.33
N GLY A 56 3.29 -8.42 10.12
CA GLY A 56 4.04 -8.95 8.97
C GLY A 56 3.29 -9.99 8.14
N GLU A 57 2.18 -10.55 8.60
CA GLU A 57 1.37 -11.44 7.76
C GLU A 57 0.72 -10.67 6.60
N LEU A 58 0.71 -11.30 5.42
CA LEU A 58 0.28 -10.68 4.17
C LEU A 58 -1.14 -10.08 4.24
N PRO A 59 -2.17 -10.74 4.81
CA PRO A 59 -3.50 -10.15 4.89
C PRO A 59 -3.53 -8.83 5.68
N ARG A 60 -2.63 -8.69 6.67
CA ARG A 60 -2.52 -7.47 7.48
C ARG A 60 -1.83 -6.31 6.75
N GLN A 61 -1.08 -6.58 5.69
CA GLN A 61 -0.37 -5.56 4.91
C GLN A 61 -1.21 -4.97 3.78
N ARG A 62 -2.33 -5.61 3.48
CA ARG A 62 -3.23 -5.15 2.41
C ARG A 62 -4.05 -3.96 2.91
N ILE A 63 -3.82 -2.80 2.31
CA ILE A 63 -4.57 -1.57 2.59
C ILE A 63 -5.37 -1.13 1.36
N PRO A 64 -6.57 -0.54 1.56
CA PRO A 64 -7.32 0.05 0.47
C PRO A 64 -6.71 1.41 0.07
N MET A 65 -6.77 1.72 -1.22
CA MET A 65 -6.54 3.05 -1.76
C MET A 65 -7.62 3.36 -2.77
N LEU A 66 -8.27 4.51 -2.62
CA LEU A 66 -9.32 4.99 -3.52
C LEU A 66 -9.02 6.42 -3.95
N TRP A 67 -9.09 6.67 -5.24
CA TRP A 67 -9.01 8.02 -5.80
C TRP A 67 -10.40 8.45 -6.27
N THR A 68 -10.80 9.67 -5.91
CA THR A 68 -12.06 10.29 -6.32
C THR A 68 -11.88 11.80 -6.47
N GLY A 69 -12.84 12.47 -7.08
CA GLY A 69 -12.79 13.91 -7.30
C GLY A 69 -13.15 14.28 -8.72
N GLY A 70 -13.49 15.54 -8.93
CA GLY A 70 -13.85 16.05 -10.26
C GLY A 70 -12.67 16.11 -11.22
N ALA A 71 -11.44 16.19 -10.73
CA ALA A 71 -10.22 16.18 -11.54
C ALA A 71 -9.90 14.82 -12.17
N ILE A 72 -10.67 13.77 -11.87
CA ILE A 72 -10.46 12.45 -12.47
C ILE A 72 -11.20 12.36 -13.81
N GLU A 73 -10.45 12.31 -14.89
CA GLU A 73 -11.02 12.19 -16.25
C GLU A 73 -11.63 10.82 -16.52
N GLN A 74 -11.04 9.75 -15.96
CA GLN A 74 -11.45 8.36 -16.20
C GLN A 74 -11.82 7.66 -14.89
N GLY A 75 -13.10 7.65 -14.56
CA GLY A 75 -13.63 6.95 -13.38
C GLY A 75 -13.86 5.46 -13.60
N GLY A 76 -14.06 4.73 -12.48
CA GLY A 76 -14.42 3.30 -12.48
C GLY A 76 -13.26 2.34 -12.80
N MET A 77 -12.03 2.82 -12.85
CA MET A 77 -10.84 1.99 -13.06
C MET A 77 -10.48 1.21 -11.80
N VAL A 78 -10.18 -0.07 -11.95
CA VAL A 78 -9.58 -0.91 -10.91
C VAL A 78 -8.13 -1.19 -11.28
N VAL A 79 -7.20 -0.87 -10.37
CA VAL A 79 -5.77 -1.13 -10.53
C VAL A 79 -5.42 -2.39 -9.77
N GLU A 80 -5.04 -3.44 -10.48
CA GLU A 80 -4.71 -4.76 -9.90
C GLU A 80 -3.20 -4.95 -9.67
N ASN A 81 -2.39 -3.95 -10.03
CA ASN A 81 -0.94 -4.00 -9.86
C ASN A 81 -0.58 -4.00 -8.37
N PHE A 82 0.36 -4.87 -8.00
CA PHE A 82 0.96 -4.81 -6.67
C PHE A 82 1.76 -3.52 -6.50
N ALA A 83 1.58 -2.87 -5.36
CA ALA A 83 2.25 -1.63 -5.03
C ALA A 83 2.49 -1.53 -3.52
N SER A 84 3.38 -0.63 -3.14
CA SER A 84 3.56 -0.19 -1.75
C SER A 84 2.92 1.19 -1.55
N GLN A 85 2.60 1.54 -0.32
CA GLN A 85 2.11 2.88 0.03
C GLN A 85 3.08 3.99 -0.41
N ALA A 86 4.38 3.71 -0.40
CA ALA A 86 5.42 4.62 -0.88
C ALA A 86 5.25 5.00 -2.37
N ASP A 87 4.61 4.16 -3.17
CA ASP A 87 4.40 4.37 -4.60
C ASP A 87 3.37 5.48 -4.91
N LEU A 88 2.59 5.89 -3.92
CA LEU A 88 1.63 6.99 -4.06
C LEU A 88 2.31 8.28 -4.52
N ALA A 89 3.48 8.61 -4.00
CA ALA A 89 4.15 9.88 -4.31
C ALA A 89 4.52 9.97 -5.80
N ALA A 90 5.24 8.99 -6.34
CA ALA A 90 5.62 8.99 -7.75
C ALA A 90 4.39 8.87 -8.67
N THR A 91 3.43 8.03 -8.30
CA THR A 91 2.20 7.86 -9.07
C THR A 91 1.44 9.18 -9.19
N LEU A 92 1.18 9.86 -8.09
CA LEU A 92 0.45 11.13 -8.06
C LEU A 92 1.19 12.21 -8.85
N LEU A 93 2.48 12.40 -8.60
CA LEU A 93 3.27 13.43 -9.28
C LEU A 93 3.36 13.18 -10.80
N LYS A 94 3.46 11.93 -11.23
CA LYS A 94 3.45 11.60 -12.67
C LYS A 94 2.11 11.93 -13.33
N GLN A 95 0.98 11.69 -12.67
CA GLN A 95 -0.34 12.12 -13.19
C GLN A 95 -0.42 13.66 -13.31
N MET A 96 0.30 14.40 -12.49
CA MET A 96 0.41 15.86 -12.55
C MET A 96 1.48 16.36 -13.52
N GLY A 97 2.18 15.48 -14.24
CA GLY A 97 3.28 15.84 -15.14
C GLY A 97 4.56 16.33 -14.43
N ILE A 98 4.71 16.03 -13.14
CA ILE A 98 5.84 16.46 -12.32
C ILE A 98 6.93 15.38 -12.30
N ALA A 99 8.19 15.81 -12.36
CA ALA A 99 9.34 14.91 -12.27
C ALA A 99 9.46 14.26 -10.89
N THR A 100 9.89 13.00 -10.84
CA THR A 100 9.96 12.19 -9.63
C THR A 100 11.35 11.68 -9.29
N ASP A 101 12.41 12.27 -9.87
CA ASP A 101 13.80 11.82 -9.74
C ASP A 101 14.31 11.78 -8.28
N GLY A 102 13.72 12.57 -7.39
CA GLY A 102 14.03 12.56 -5.96
C GLY A 102 13.31 11.49 -5.13
N PHE A 103 12.43 10.70 -5.73
CA PHE A 103 11.60 9.70 -5.03
C PHE A 103 12.11 8.27 -5.31
N GLU A 104 13.33 7.97 -4.90
CA GLU A 104 14.02 6.70 -5.24
C GLU A 104 13.32 5.43 -4.75
N PHE A 105 12.45 5.52 -3.73
CA PHE A 105 11.69 4.40 -3.17
C PHE A 105 10.23 4.37 -3.63
N SER A 106 9.87 5.22 -4.60
CA SER A 106 8.51 5.36 -5.12
C SER A 106 8.52 5.14 -6.62
N LYS A 107 7.60 4.34 -7.11
CA LYS A 107 7.42 4.07 -8.55
C LYS A 107 6.00 4.40 -8.98
N ASP A 108 5.84 4.82 -10.23
CA ASP A 108 4.53 5.05 -10.82
C ASP A 108 3.83 3.71 -11.09
N ILE A 109 2.72 3.45 -10.40
CA ILE A 109 1.96 2.20 -10.52
C ILE A 109 1.24 2.05 -11.87
N PHE A 110 1.11 3.11 -12.63
CA PHE A 110 0.51 3.09 -13.97
C PHE A 110 1.54 2.84 -15.07
N ASN A 111 2.83 2.90 -14.78
CA ASN A 111 3.87 2.66 -15.76
C ASN A 111 4.15 1.15 -15.93
N PRO A 112 3.73 0.52 -17.05
CA PRO A 112 3.89 -0.91 -17.25
C PRO A 112 5.36 -1.35 -17.46
N ALA A 113 6.27 -0.40 -17.69
CA ALA A 113 7.70 -0.70 -17.82
C ALA A 113 8.43 -0.85 -16.48
N LEU A 114 7.77 -0.49 -15.36
CA LEU A 114 8.33 -0.62 -14.03
C LEU A 114 7.87 -1.93 -13.36
N PRO A 115 8.67 -2.50 -12.47
CA PRO A 115 8.26 -3.69 -11.73
C PRO A 115 7.13 -3.37 -10.74
N HIS A 116 6.10 -4.21 -10.72
CA HIS A 116 4.96 -4.07 -9.81
C HIS A 116 5.09 -5.04 -8.66
N TYR A 117 5.44 -4.52 -7.49
CA TYR A 117 5.55 -5.29 -6.26
C TYR A 117 5.10 -4.46 -5.06
N GLY A 118 4.59 -5.14 -4.04
CA GLY A 118 4.40 -4.62 -2.69
C GLY A 118 5.57 -5.02 -1.79
N PHE A 119 6.05 -4.09 -0.97
CA PHE A 119 7.13 -4.33 -0.01
C PHE A 119 6.72 -3.78 1.35
N TRP A 120 6.99 -4.54 2.41
CA TRP A 120 6.77 -4.12 3.79
C TRP A 120 7.85 -4.66 4.70
N THR A 121 8.01 -4.02 5.85
CA THR A 121 8.92 -4.48 6.89
C THR A 121 8.16 -4.84 8.15
N PHE A 122 8.72 -5.74 8.93
CA PHE A 122 8.28 -6.10 10.27
C PHE A 122 9.50 -6.35 11.16
N ASN A 123 9.30 -6.63 12.45
CA ASN A 123 10.40 -6.89 13.35
C ASN A 123 11.30 -8.00 12.80
N ASN A 124 12.58 -7.66 12.56
CA ASN A 124 13.62 -8.55 12.06
C ASN A 124 13.47 -9.06 10.63
N GLY A 125 12.53 -8.53 9.84
CA GLY A 125 12.31 -9.07 8.51
C GLY A 125 11.54 -8.16 7.56
N PHE A 126 11.27 -8.71 6.40
CA PHE A 126 10.49 -8.06 5.36
C PHE A 126 9.56 -9.06 4.65
N GLY A 127 8.60 -8.50 3.94
CA GLY A 127 7.84 -9.20 2.94
C GLY A 127 7.89 -8.48 1.60
N LEU A 128 7.85 -9.25 0.53
CA LEU A 128 7.76 -8.79 -0.85
C LEU A 128 6.75 -9.66 -1.59
N ILE A 129 5.87 -9.02 -2.35
CA ILE A 129 4.82 -9.68 -3.14
C ILE A 129 4.75 -9.09 -4.54
N SER A 130 4.53 -9.94 -5.54
CA SER A 130 4.20 -9.55 -6.91
C SER A 130 3.18 -10.53 -7.51
N GLN A 131 2.89 -10.41 -8.81
CA GLN A 131 2.09 -11.38 -9.56
C GLN A 131 2.73 -12.79 -9.60
N GLU A 132 4.03 -12.89 -9.38
CA GLU A 132 4.80 -14.14 -9.51
C GLU A 132 4.95 -14.88 -8.19
N GLY A 133 4.33 -14.36 -7.12
CA GLY A 133 4.36 -14.95 -5.78
C GLY A 133 4.76 -13.97 -4.69
N TYR A 134 5.12 -14.49 -3.53
CA TYR A 134 5.58 -13.68 -2.41
C TYR A 134 6.57 -14.42 -1.51
N VAL A 135 7.27 -13.63 -0.66
CA VAL A 135 8.12 -14.13 0.40
C VAL A 135 7.94 -13.29 1.67
N ARG A 136 7.96 -13.95 2.83
CA ARG A 136 8.24 -13.35 4.13
C ARG A 136 9.55 -13.92 4.65
N TYR A 137 10.49 -13.05 4.95
CA TYR A 137 11.87 -13.43 5.28
C TYR A 137 12.34 -12.83 6.60
N ASP A 138 12.89 -13.69 7.47
CA ASP A 138 13.56 -13.28 8.71
C ASP A 138 15.03 -13.01 8.44
N CYS A 139 15.43 -11.75 8.52
CA CYS A 139 16.80 -11.32 8.30
C CYS A 139 17.75 -11.67 9.45
N THR A 140 17.23 -11.91 10.67
CA THR A 140 18.06 -12.29 11.83
C THR A 140 18.50 -13.74 11.73
N ASN A 141 17.57 -14.62 11.40
CA ASN A 141 17.83 -16.05 11.32
C ASN A 141 18.19 -16.51 9.91
N ASN A 142 18.09 -15.63 8.90
CA ASN A 142 18.26 -15.95 7.49
C ASN A 142 17.34 -17.09 7.04
N THR A 143 16.05 -17.03 7.41
CA THR A 143 15.07 -18.07 7.12
C THR A 143 13.84 -17.53 6.43
N ILE A 144 13.26 -18.34 5.54
CA ILE A 144 11.96 -18.11 4.95
C ILE A 144 10.91 -18.45 6.00
N ILE A 145 10.04 -17.48 6.33
CA ILE A 145 8.89 -17.68 7.21
C ILE A 145 7.73 -18.28 6.41
N GLU A 146 7.50 -17.72 5.22
CA GLU A 146 6.42 -18.10 4.33
C GLU A 146 6.76 -17.71 2.91
N SER A 147 6.36 -18.50 1.92
CA SER A 147 6.59 -18.15 0.51
C SER A 147 5.61 -18.87 -0.40
N GLU A 148 5.39 -18.29 -1.58
CA GLU A 148 4.64 -18.86 -2.69
C GLU A 148 5.24 -18.41 -4.02
N GLY A 149 5.20 -19.26 -5.03
CA GLY A 149 5.70 -18.98 -6.38
C GLY A 149 7.14 -19.46 -6.62
N ASP A 150 7.61 -19.29 -7.85
CA ASP A 150 8.90 -19.86 -8.31
C ASP A 150 10.09 -18.90 -8.14
N LYS A 151 9.85 -17.62 -7.83
CA LYS A 151 10.90 -16.58 -7.74
C LYS A 151 11.33 -16.22 -6.32
N VAL A 152 11.12 -17.11 -5.37
CA VAL A 152 11.36 -16.86 -3.94
C VAL A 152 12.79 -16.39 -3.66
N GLU A 153 13.81 -17.04 -4.26
CA GLU A 153 15.22 -16.65 -4.08
C GLU A 153 15.48 -15.21 -4.60
N GLN A 154 14.91 -14.87 -5.76
CA GLN A 154 15.03 -13.52 -6.31
C GLN A 154 14.35 -12.48 -5.40
N PHE A 155 13.17 -12.80 -4.87
CA PHE A 155 12.47 -11.90 -3.93
C PHE A 155 13.24 -11.67 -2.63
N ILE A 156 13.98 -12.67 -2.15
CA ILE A 156 14.88 -12.51 -0.99
C ILE A 156 16.00 -11.52 -1.33
N LEU A 157 16.66 -11.69 -2.47
CA LEU A 157 17.73 -10.80 -2.91
C LEU A 157 17.24 -9.35 -3.11
N ASP A 158 16.10 -9.19 -3.76
CA ASP A 158 15.50 -7.88 -4.01
C ASP A 158 15.10 -7.19 -2.71
N GLY A 159 14.46 -7.90 -1.79
CA GLY A 159 14.08 -7.37 -0.48
C GLY A 159 15.28 -6.96 0.37
N GLN A 160 16.33 -7.77 0.38
CA GLN A 160 17.60 -7.43 1.05
C GLN A 160 18.25 -6.19 0.43
N ALA A 161 18.23 -6.07 -0.90
CA ALA A 161 18.76 -4.90 -1.62
C ALA A 161 17.96 -3.63 -1.28
N ILE A 162 16.63 -3.71 -1.20
CA ILE A 162 15.77 -2.59 -0.78
C ILE A 162 16.14 -2.15 0.63
N ILE A 163 16.21 -3.06 1.60
CA ILE A 163 16.59 -2.73 2.98
C ILE A 163 17.97 -2.10 3.03
N GLN A 164 18.95 -2.67 2.32
CA GLN A 164 20.30 -2.11 2.27
C GLN A 164 20.31 -0.68 1.73
N LYS A 165 19.54 -0.43 0.67
CA LYS A 165 19.42 0.92 0.08
C LYS A 165 18.76 1.89 1.05
N MET A 166 17.68 1.48 1.73
CA MET A 166 17.00 2.29 2.75
C MET A 166 17.94 2.67 3.89
N HIS A 167 18.73 1.72 4.40
CA HIS A 167 19.73 2.00 5.45
C HIS A 167 20.81 2.96 4.97
N LYS A 168 21.32 2.79 3.76
CA LYS A 168 22.32 3.70 3.20
C LYS A 168 21.77 5.13 3.04
N ASP A 169 20.55 5.28 2.56
CA ASP A 169 19.89 6.58 2.44
C ASP A 169 19.70 7.25 3.81
N LEU A 170 19.25 6.48 4.80
CA LEU A 170 19.08 6.99 6.16
C LEU A 170 20.39 7.48 6.78
N LEU A 171 21.51 6.77 6.56
CA LEU A 171 22.83 7.14 7.08
C LEU A 171 23.45 8.31 6.32
N ALA A 172 23.01 8.60 5.11
CA ALA A 172 23.52 9.70 4.27
C ALA A 172 22.83 11.05 4.57
N ARG A 173 21.71 11.03 5.30
CA ARG A 173 20.94 12.22 5.71
C ARG A 173 21.41 12.76 7.05
#